data_2968b1e2b73676c5edb8be9d7a5f3d48
#
_entry.id   2968b1e2b73676c5edb8be9d7a5f3d48
#
_cell.length_a   1.000
_cell.length_b   1.000
_cell.length_c   1.000
_cell.angle_alpha   90.00
_cell.angle_beta   90.00
_cell.angle_gamma   90.00
#
_symmetry.space_group_name_H-M   'P 1'
#
loop_
_entity.id
_entity.type
_entity.pdbx_description
1 polymer ?
#
loop_
_entity_poly.entity_id
_entity_poly.type
_entity_poly.pdbx_seq_one_letter_code
_entity_poly.pdbx_strand_id
1 'polypeptide(L)'
;MFQEIQWLFFDVGSTIMNEQIAYEHRMRDIAASANISFEKVYEMAMAYYKSNKRGDLETAEELGVALPKWHGEDEFLYEDAIPCFEALSKKYKIGIIANQSLGTEERLERRGILKYIDLVVASAEEGVAKPDKRIFEIALERSNCKPAHAVMIGDRIDNDIIPAKRMGITTIWVKRGFRQYWNIENETERPDFVVNNLTELCTLL
;
A
#
# COMPACT_ATOMS: atom_id res chain seq x y z
N MET A 1 23.95 -6.16 2.20
CA MET A 1 23.12 -4.95 2.03
C MET A 1 22.08 -4.85 3.13
N PHE A 2 21.34 -5.91 3.46
CA PHE A 2 20.30 -5.91 4.50
C PHE A 2 20.77 -6.39 5.90
N GLN A 3 22.08 -6.52 6.14
CA GLN A 3 22.64 -7.09 7.40
C GLN A 3 22.30 -6.26 8.65
N GLU A 4 22.05 -4.95 8.51
CA GLU A 4 21.72 -4.07 9.62
C GLU A 4 20.23 -3.79 9.73
N ILE A 5 19.40 -4.33 8.82
CA ILE A 5 17.95 -4.15 8.85
C ILE A 5 17.36 -4.97 9.99
N GLN A 6 16.49 -4.32 10.75
CA GLN A 6 15.81 -4.89 11.92
C GLN A 6 14.29 -4.95 11.70
N TRP A 7 13.73 -3.94 11.02
CA TRP A 7 12.29 -3.80 10.82
C TRP A 7 11.94 -3.71 9.35
N LEU A 8 10.88 -4.42 8.98
CA LEU A 8 10.21 -4.31 7.70
C LEU A 8 8.82 -3.73 7.94
N PHE A 9 8.58 -2.52 7.45
CA PHE A 9 7.27 -1.88 7.52
C PHE A 9 6.54 -2.05 6.19
N PHE A 10 5.33 -2.59 6.26
CA PHE A 10 4.49 -2.83 5.09
C PHE A 10 3.31 -1.87 5.04
N ASP A 11 2.97 -1.40 3.85
CA ASP A 11 1.62 -0.94 3.56
C ASP A 11 0.65 -2.13 3.47
N VAL A 12 -0.65 -1.85 3.47
CA VAL A 12 -1.71 -2.89 3.44
C VAL A 12 -2.34 -2.99 2.05
N GLY A 13 -3.00 -1.92 1.60
CA GLY A 13 -3.76 -1.93 0.35
C GLY A 13 -2.88 -2.12 -0.87
N SER A 14 -3.27 -3.01 -1.77
CA SER A 14 -2.50 -3.36 -2.98
C SER A 14 -1.05 -3.82 -2.75
N THR A 15 -0.59 -3.88 -1.49
CA THR A 15 0.72 -4.41 -1.08
C THR A 15 0.59 -5.84 -0.54
N ILE A 16 -0.16 -6.03 0.53
CA ILE A 16 -0.48 -7.36 1.09
C ILE A 16 -1.93 -7.77 0.82
N MET A 17 -2.84 -6.80 0.62
CA MET A 17 -4.23 -7.00 0.25
C MET A 17 -4.42 -6.79 -1.24
N ASN A 18 -5.09 -7.74 -1.90
CA ASN A 18 -5.57 -7.57 -3.26
C ASN A 18 -6.89 -6.80 -3.24
N GLU A 19 -6.88 -5.61 -3.80
CA GLU A 19 -8.01 -4.69 -3.89
C GLU A 19 -8.62 -4.62 -5.30
N GLN A 20 -8.17 -5.47 -6.23
CA GLN A 20 -8.58 -5.40 -7.65
C GLN A 20 -10.11 -5.43 -7.79
N ILE A 21 -10.79 -6.38 -7.13
CA ILE A 21 -12.25 -6.52 -7.21
C ILE A 21 -12.95 -5.31 -6.57
N ALA A 22 -12.45 -4.81 -5.45
CA ALA A 22 -13.00 -3.63 -4.78
C ALA A 22 -12.92 -2.38 -5.66
N TYR A 23 -11.79 -2.15 -6.34
CA TYR A 23 -11.64 -1.07 -7.32
C TYR A 23 -12.58 -1.24 -8.52
N GLU A 24 -12.68 -2.45 -9.09
CA GLU A 24 -13.59 -2.70 -10.20
C GLU A 24 -15.06 -2.54 -9.80
N HIS A 25 -15.44 -2.95 -8.59
CA HIS A 25 -16.78 -2.75 -8.05
C HIS A 25 -17.10 -1.26 -7.95
N ARG A 26 -16.20 -0.46 -7.34
CA ARG A 26 -16.34 0.99 -7.28
C ARG A 26 -16.46 1.62 -8.68
N MET A 27 -15.68 1.15 -9.67
CA MET A 27 -15.78 1.64 -11.05
C MET A 27 -17.13 1.28 -11.69
N ARG A 28 -17.74 0.12 -11.36
CA ARG A 28 -19.11 -0.23 -11.77
C ARG A 28 -20.15 0.71 -11.16
N ASP A 29 -19.98 1.07 -9.89
CA ASP A 29 -20.86 2.04 -9.22
C ASP A 29 -20.75 3.45 -9.83
N ILE A 30 -19.51 3.88 -10.20
CA ILE A 30 -19.29 5.14 -10.96
C ILE A 30 -20.00 5.06 -12.31
N ALA A 31 -19.86 3.95 -13.04
CA ALA A 31 -20.50 3.75 -14.34
C ALA A 31 -22.03 3.84 -14.25
N ALA A 32 -22.61 3.18 -13.25
CA ALA A 32 -24.04 3.22 -12.99
C ALA A 32 -24.52 4.64 -12.63
N SER A 33 -23.77 5.35 -11.79
CA SER A 33 -24.09 6.74 -11.39
C SER A 33 -24.00 7.74 -12.54
N ALA A 34 -23.03 7.54 -13.46
CA ALA A 34 -22.82 8.38 -14.63
C ALA A 34 -23.67 7.95 -15.85
N ASN A 35 -24.40 6.83 -15.76
CA ASN A 35 -25.15 6.23 -16.84
C ASN A 35 -24.31 5.96 -18.12
N ILE A 36 -23.12 5.41 -17.93
CA ILE A 36 -22.20 4.98 -19.00
C ILE A 36 -21.74 3.54 -18.75
N SER A 37 -21.02 2.93 -19.72
CA SER A 37 -20.54 1.56 -19.56
C SER A 37 -19.36 1.46 -18.60
N PHE A 38 -19.20 0.29 -17.97
CA PHE A 38 -18.04 -0.01 -17.12
C PHE A 38 -16.72 0.10 -17.89
N GLU A 39 -16.69 -0.38 -19.13
CA GLU A 39 -15.51 -0.35 -19.99
C GLU A 39 -15.01 1.09 -20.18
N LYS A 40 -15.94 2.04 -20.37
CA LYS A 40 -15.59 3.45 -20.51
C LYS A 40 -15.00 4.04 -19.24
N VAL A 41 -15.59 3.75 -18.08
CA VAL A 41 -15.05 4.15 -16.77
C VAL A 41 -13.68 3.53 -16.52
N TYR A 42 -13.52 2.24 -16.84
CA TYR A 42 -12.26 1.53 -16.70
C TYR A 42 -11.15 2.13 -17.58
N GLU A 43 -11.44 2.44 -18.85
CA GLU A 43 -10.50 3.12 -19.75
C GLU A 43 -10.06 4.48 -19.20
N MET A 44 -11.00 5.29 -18.71
CA MET A 44 -10.71 6.60 -18.11
C MET A 44 -9.83 6.44 -16.86
N ALA A 45 -10.21 5.56 -15.95
CA ALA A 45 -9.45 5.29 -14.72
C ALA A 45 -8.02 4.81 -15.06
N MET A 46 -7.86 3.92 -16.04
CA MET A 46 -6.56 3.44 -16.50
C MET A 46 -5.69 4.54 -17.11
N ALA A 47 -6.28 5.51 -17.83
CA ALA A 47 -5.55 6.66 -18.34
C ALA A 47 -4.98 7.51 -17.20
N TYR A 48 -5.77 7.73 -16.15
CA TYR A 48 -5.34 8.43 -14.95
C TYR A 48 -4.25 7.67 -14.18
N TYR A 49 -4.39 6.36 -13.96
CA TYR A 49 -3.35 5.56 -13.30
C TYR A 49 -2.01 5.61 -14.05
N LYS A 50 -2.02 5.57 -15.39
CA LYS A 50 -0.82 5.72 -16.22
C LYS A 50 -0.21 7.12 -16.18
N SER A 51 -0.95 8.11 -15.70
CA SER A 51 -0.51 9.50 -15.49
C SER A 51 -0.22 9.82 -14.02
N ASN A 52 0.09 8.80 -13.21
CA ASN A 52 0.40 8.91 -11.78
C ASN A 52 -0.72 9.54 -10.92
N LYS A 53 -1.97 9.37 -11.36
CA LYS A 53 -3.14 9.88 -10.65
C LYS A 53 -3.98 8.74 -10.05
N ARG A 54 -4.94 9.10 -9.22
CA ARG A 54 -5.85 8.15 -8.57
C ARG A 54 -7.04 7.89 -9.47
N GLY A 55 -6.94 6.86 -10.32
CA GLY A 55 -7.84 6.64 -11.44
C GLY A 55 -9.33 6.63 -11.12
N ASP A 56 -9.75 5.94 -10.07
CA ASP A 56 -11.15 5.88 -9.63
C ASP A 56 -11.67 7.25 -9.16
N LEU A 57 -10.86 8.00 -8.41
CA LEU A 57 -11.24 9.32 -7.91
C LEU A 57 -11.34 10.35 -9.03
N GLU A 58 -10.28 10.46 -9.84
CA GLU A 58 -10.23 11.41 -10.95
C GLU A 58 -11.35 11.16 -11.97
N THR A 59 -11.67 9.88 -12.22
CA THR A 59 -12.77 9.51 -13.12
C THR A 59 -14.13 9.91 -12.54
N ALA A 60 -14.36 9.69 -11.24
CA ALA A 60 -15.61 10.13 -10.61
C ALA A 60 -15.76 11.66 -10.66
N GLU A 61 -14.67 12.39 -10.41
CA GLU A 61 -14.63 13.86 -10.48
C GLU A 61 -14.90 14.35 -11.91
N GLU A 62 -14.21 13.81 -12.93
CA GLU A 62 -14.41 14.18 -14.35
C GLU A 62 -15.86 13.95 -14.79
N LEU A 63 -16.49 12.87 -14.34
CA LEU A 63 -17.87 12.54 -14.67
C LEU A 63 -18.89 13.31 -13.82
N GLY A 64 -18.44 14.10 -12.83
CA GLY A 64 -19.31 14.89 -11.96
C GLY A 64 -20.20 14.02 -11.05
N VAL A 65 -19.79 12.81 -10.72
CA VAL A 65 -20.50 11.92 -9.81
C VAL A 65 -19.82 11.83 -8.45
N ALA A 66 -20.61 11.60 -7.40
CA ALA A 66 -20.05 11.36 -6.08
C ALA A 66 -19.23 10.08 -6.08
N LEU A 67 -18.08 10.09 -5.39
CA LEU A 67 -17.26 8.88 -5.25
C LEU A 67 -18.05 7.82 -4.45
N PRO A 68 -18.32 6.62 -5.02
CA PRO A 68 -18.99 5.56 -4.31
C PRO A 68 -18.19 5.05 -3.11
N LYS A 69 -18.88 4.41 -2.16
CA LYS A 69 -18.25 3.79 -0.99
C LYS A 69 -17.17 2.79 -1.42
N TRP A 70 -16.26 2.52 -0.51
CA TRP A 70 -15.29 1.44 -0.67
C TRP A 70 -15.93 0.08 -0.33
N HIS A 71 -15.67 -0.92 -1.16
CA HIS A 71 -16.16 -2.28 -1.01
C HIS A 71 -15.11 -3.16 -0.31
N GLY A 72 -14.89 -2.94 0.99
CA GLY A 72 -13.89 -3.70 1.77
C GLY A 72 -14.20 -5.19 1.89
N GLU A 73 -15.43 -5.61 1.61
CA GLU A 73 -15.85 -7.01 1.50
C GLU A 73 -15.19 -7.76 0.34
N ASP A 74 -14.75 -7.02 -0.70
CA ASP A 74 -14.10 -7.56 -1.91
C ASP A 74 -12.56 -7.61 -1.79
N GLU A 75 -12.03 -7.22 -0.64
CA GLU A 75 -10.59 -7.32 -0.36
C GLU A 75 -10.22 -8.72 0.16
N PHE A 76 -9.07 -9.24 -0.28
CA PHE A 76 -8.49 -10.48 0.24
C PHE A 76 -6.97 -10.43 0.22
N LEU A 77 -6.30 -11.23 1.06
CA LEU A 77 -4.84 -11.31 1.01
C LEU A 77 -4.38 -11.85 -0.34
N TYR A 78 -3.27 -11.30 -0.85
CA TYR A 78 -2.55 -11.97 -1.92
C TYR A 78 -2.08 -13.36 -1.44
N GLU A 79 -2.05 -14.34 -2.34
CA GLU A 79 -1.68 -15.72 -2.01
C GLU A 79 -0.28 -15.86 -1.43
N ASP A 80 0.63 -14.96 -1.81
CA ASP A 80 2.02 -14.92 -1.33
C ASP A 80 2.20 -14.11 -0.03
N ALA A 81 1.16 -13.48 0.52
CA ALA A 81 1.29 -12.64 1.72
C ALA A 81 1.64 -13.45 2.97
N ILE A 82 0.84 -14.48 3.30
CA ILE A 82 1.11 -15.32 4.48
C ILE A 82 2.45 -16.04 4.38
N PRO A 83 2.80 -16.73 3.27
CA PRO A 83 4.12 -17.36 3.12
C PRO A 83 5.28 -16.37 3.27
N CYS A 84 5.15 -15.17 2.72
CA CYS A 84 6.17 -14.14 2.85
C CYS A 84 6.35 -13.69 4.31
N PHE A 85 5.26 -13.36 4.99
CA PHE A 85 5.30 -12.92 6.39
C PHE A 85 5.83 -14.02 7.31
N GLU A 86 5.44 -15.28 7.10
CA GLU A 86 5.98 -16.43 7.83
C GLU A 86 7.50 -16.58 7.65
N ALA A 87 8.00 -16.37 6.45
CA ALA A 87 9.43 -16.46 6.16
C ALA A 87 10.20 -15.28 6.78
N LEU A 88 9.73 -14.05 6.56
CA LEU A 88 10.44 -12.84 6.96
C LEU A 88 10.39 -12.60 8.47
N SER A 89 9.31 -12.97 9.18
CA SER A 89 9.19 -12.84 10.63
C SER A 89 10.22 -13.69 11.41
N LYS A 90 10.87 -14.66 10.77
CA LYS A 90 11.96 -15.44 11.35
C LYS A 90 13.28 -14.66 11.43
N LYS A 91 13.43 -13.59 10.61
CA LYS A 91 14.67 -12.82 10.49
C LYS A 91 14.50 -11.36 10.92
N TYR A 92 13.32 -10.79 10.73
CA TYR A 92 13.01 -9.37 10.92
C TYR A 92 11.79 -9.19 11.81
N LYS A 93 11.71 -8.04 12.48
CA LYS A 93 10.46 -7.55 13.04
C LYS A 93 9.59 -6.98 11.93
N ILE A 94 8.29 -7.25 11.98
CA ILE A 94 7.34 -6.79 10.97
C ILE A 94 6.39 -5.77 11.56
N GLY A 95 6.30 -4.62 10.90
CA GLY A 95 5.34 -3.57 11.23
C GLY A 95 4.42 -3.24 10.05
N ILE A 96 3.31 -2.62 10.36
CA ILE A 96 2.39 -2.02 9.38
C ILE A 96 2.44 -0.50 9.53
N ILE A 97 2.54 0.21 8.39
CA ILE A 97 2.29 1.66 8.29
C ILE A 97 1.30 1.86 7.15
N ALA A 98 0.02 2.09 7.47
CA ALA A 98 -1.03 2.08 6.45
C ALA A 98 -2.08 3.18 6.63
N ASN A 99 -2.61 3.67 5.51
CA ASN A 99 -3.79 4.53 5.50
C ASN A 99 -5.03 3.63 5.50
N GLN A 100 -5.57 3.38 6.68
CA GLN A 100 -6.66 2.45 6.92
C GLN A 100 -7.73 3.06 7.84
N SER A 101 -8.96 2.56 7.75
CA SER A 101 -10.05 2.87 8.69
C SER A 101 -9.81 2.20 10.06
N LEU A 102 -10.53 2.65 11.08
CA LEU A 102 -10.49 2.02 12.42
C LEU A 102 -10.68 0.49 12.37
N GLY A 103 -10.04 -0.21 13.31
CA GLY A 103 -10.12 -1.67 13.41
C GLY A 103 -9.17 -2.40 12.46
N THR A 104 -8.01 -1.82 12.17
CA THR A 104 -7.01 -2.43 11.27
C THR A 104 -6.46 -3.74 11.83
N GLU A 105 -6.14 -3.81 13.12
CA GLU A 105 -5.63 -5.04 13.75
C GLU A 105 -6.64 -6.18 13.66
N GLU A 106 -7.92 -5.93 13.98
CA GLU A 106 -8.98 -6.94 13.92
C GLU A 106 -9.21 -7.44 12.49
N ARG A 107 -9.03 -6.59 11.46
CA ARG A 107 -9.10 -7.02 10.06
C ARG A 107 -7.93 -7.92 9.70
N LEU A 108 -6.71 -7.59 10.12
CA LEU A 108 -5.50 -8.39 9.90
C LEU A 108 -5.58 -9.73 10.66
N GLU A 109 -6.15 -9.73 11.88
CA GLU A 109 -6.38 -10.94 12.66
C GLU A 109 -7.36 -11.89 11.97
N ARG A 110 -8.51 -11.37 11.53
CA ARG A 110 -9.49 -12.17 10.76
C ARG A 110 -8.92 -12.77 9.47
N ARG A 111 -7.92 -12.14 8.89
CA ARG A 111 -7.18 -12.63 7.71
C ARG A 111 -6.04 -13.60 8.08
N GLY A 112 -5.78 -13.81 9.39
CA GLY A 112 -4.77 -14.75 9.89
C GLY A 112 -3.32 -14.30 9.71
N ILE A 113 -3.07 -13.02 9.39
CA ILE A 113 -1.72 -12.51 9.16
C ILE A 113 -1.16 -11.77 10.38
N LEU A 114 -2.01 -11.27 11.30
CA LEU A 114 -1.60 -10.46 12.46
C LEU A 114 -0.57 -11.17 13.34
N LYS A 115 -0.62 -12.50 13.45
CA LYS A 115 0.33 -13.31 14.24
C LYS A 115 1.81 -13.18 13.83
N TYR A 116 2.08 -12.63 12.64
CA TYR A 116 3.43 -12.35 12.15
C TYR A 116 3.84 -10.90 12.30
N ILE A 117 2.95 -10.04 12.83
CA ILE A 117 3.12 -8.58 12.89
C ILE A 117 3.41 -8.18 14.32
N ASP A 118 4.50 -7.43 14.53
CA ASP A 118 4.94 -6.95 15.85
C ASP A 118 4.37 -5.55 16.18
N LEU A 119 3.97 -4.76 15.18
CA LEU A 119 3.49 -3.38 15.35
C LEU A 119 2.51 -3.00 14.25
N VAL A 120 1.40 -2.38 14.60
CA VAL A 120 0.46 -1.77 13.65
C VAL A 120 0.36 -0.27 13.92
N VAL A 121 0.59 0.54 12.89
CA VAL A 121 0.42 2.00 12.88
C VAL A 121 -0.50 2.33 11.71
N ALA A 122 -1.76 2.62 12.02
CA ALA A 122 -2.76 2.89 10.99
C ALA A 122 -3.38 4.28 11.16
N SER A 123 -3.68 4.93 10.04
CA SER A 123 -3.97 6.36 9.99
C SER A 123 -5.18 6.77 10.83
N ALA A 124 -6.23 5.96 10.89
CA ALA A 124 -7.44 6.33 11.62
C ALA A 124 -7.25 6.23 13.14
N GLU A 125 -6.41 5.28 13.61
CA GLU A 125 -6.04 5.13 15.00
C GLU A 125 -5.08 6.25 15.48
N GLU A 126 -4.19 6.70 14.57
CA GLU A 126 -3.18 7.71 14.89
C GLU A 126 -3.62 9.16 14.63
N GLY A 127 -4.72 9.36 13.91
CA GLY A 127 -5.18 10.68 13.51
C GLY A 127 -4.28 11.38 12.48
N VAL A 128 -3.35 10.66 11.86
CA VAL A 128 -2.41 11.14 10.84
C VAL A 128 -2.20 10.07 9.76
N ALA A 129 -2.07 10.50 8.50
CA ALA A 129 -2.02 9.61 7.35
C ALA A 129 -0.77 9.84 6.51
N LYS A 130 -0.25 8.80 5.83
CA LYS A 130 0.74 8.96 4.76
C LYS A 130 0.19 9.90 3.68
N PRO A 131 0.97 10.81 3.12
CA PRO A 131 2.43 10.92 3.17
C PRO A 131 2.99 11.79 4.32
N ASP A 132 2.21 12.16 5.33
CA ASP A 132 2.75 12.91 6.46
C ASP A 132 3.86 12.09 7.16
N LYS A 133 5.04 12.70 7.35
CA LYS A 133 6.19 12.06 8.00
C LYS A 133 5.86 11.58 9.42
N ARG A 134 4.88 12.20 10.08
CA ARG A 134 4.54 11.90 11.47
C ARG A 134 4.10 10.44 11.68
N ILE A 135 3.40 9.84 10.72
CA ILE A 135 2.99 8.44 10.83
C ILE A 135 4.21 7.49 10.81
N PHE A 136 5.25 7.81 10.03
CA PHE A 136 6.51 7.06 10.02
C PHE A 136 7.31 7.30 11.31
N GLU A 137 7.35 8.53 11.82
CA GLU A 137 7.98 8.86 13.11
C GLU A 137 7.36 8.04 14.23
N ILE A 138 6.03 7.94 14.31
CA ILE A 138 5.31 7.11 15.29
C ILE A 138 5.76 5.65 15.20
N ALA A 139 5.85 5.09 13.99
CA ALA A 139 6.29 3.71 13.80
C ALA A 139 7.74 3.49 14.27
N LEU A 140 8.66 4.40 13.92
CA LEU A 140 10.06 4.35 14.35
C LEU A 140 10.21 4.52 15.86
N GLU A 141 9.46 5.44 16.47
CA GLU A 141 9.44 5.67 17.93
C GLU A 141 8.97 4.42 18.68
N ARG A 142 7.82 3.84 18.29
CA ARG A 142 7.25 2.66 18.94
C ARG A 142 8.09 1.40 18.76
N SER A 143 8.72 1.26 17.60
CA SER A 143 9.61 0.13 17.30
C SER A 143 11.01 0.30 17.90
N ASN A 144 11.33 1.47 18.44
CA ASN A 144 12.67 1.87 18.85
C ASN A 144 13.71 1.62 17.74
N CYS A 145 13.32 1.87 16.47
CA CYS A 145 14.13 1.61 15.29
C CYS A 145 14.65 2.91 14.68
N LYS A 146 15.93 2.92 14.28
CA LYS A 146 16.48 4.01 13.50
C LYS A 146 16.08 3.87 12.02
N PRO A 147 15.87 4.98 11.29
CA PRO A 147 15.53 4.92 9.85
C PRO A 147 16.44 4.01 9.03
N ALA A 148 17.77 4.08 9.25
CA ALA A 148 18.77 3.27 8.54
C ALA A 148 18.66 1.75 8.78
N HIS A 149 17.91 1.31 9.81
CA HIS A 149 17.67 -0.09 10.13
C HIS A 149 16.25 -0.55 9.76
N ALA A 150 15.52 0.28 9.02
CA ALA A 150 14.15 0.04 8.58
C ALA A 150 14.05 -0.04 7.06
N VAL A 151 13.08 -0.83 6.60
CA VAL A 151 12.65 -0.87 5.19
C VAL A 151 11.17 -0.54 5.14
N MET A 152 10.76 0.37 4.25
CA MET A 152 9.35 0.59 3.88
C MET A 152 9.04 -0.15 2.59
N ILE A 153 7.99 -0.96 2.62
CA ILE A 153 7.52 -1.79 1.51
C ILE A 153 6.08 -1.37 1.20
N GLY A 154 5.83 -0.88 -0.01
CA GLY A 154 4.51 -0.39 -0.40
C GLY A 154 4.33 -0.30 -1.91
N ASP A 155 3.08 -0.09 -2.35
CA ASP A 155 2.71 0.01 -3.76
C ASP A 155 2.69 1.46 -4.27
N ARG A 156 2.70 2.45 -3.36
CA ARG A 156 2.53 3.86 -3.70
C ARG A 156 3.82 4.67 -3.61
N ILE A 157 4.25 5.18 -4.77
CA ILE A 157 5.43 6.07 -4.83
C ILE A 157 5.23 7.32 -3.97
N ASP A 158 4.07 7.96 -4.05
CA ASP A 158 3.75 9.21 -3.35
C ASP A 158 3.56 9.06 -1.83
N ASN A 159 2.97 7.95 -1.39
CA ASN A 159 2.63 7.73 0.02
C ASN A 159 3.66 6.91 0.80
N ASP A 160 4.30 5.93 0.15
CA ASP A 160 5.17 4.98 0.83
C ASP A 160 6.64 5.28 0.56
N ILE A 161 7.01 5.46 -0.72
CA ILE A 161 8.40 5.50 -1.15
C ILE A 161 9.04 6.87 -0.88
N ILE A 162 8.45 7.94 -1.43
CA ILE A 162 9.02 9.29 -1.29
C ILE A 162 9.15 9.72 0.18
N PRO A 163 8.10 9.64 1.02
CA PRO A 163 8.21 10.09 2.41
C PRO A 163 9.19 9.24 3.23
N ALA A 164 9.19 7.91 3.07
CA ALA A 164 10.13 7.03 3.77
C ALA A 164 11.58 7.31 3.36
N LYS A 165 11.84 7.46 2.07
CA LYS A 165 13.18 7.78 1.55
C LYS A 165 13.72 9.11 2.08
N ARG A 166 12.87 10.14 2.17
CA ARG A 166 13.22 11.44 2.76
C ARG A 166 13.64 11.35 4.23
N MET A 167 13.21 10.32 4.92
CA MET A 167 13.57 10.03 6.32
C MET A 167 14.81 9.14 6.45
N GLY A 168 15.39 8.66 5.35
CA GLY A 168 16.52 7.74 5.35
C GLY A 168 16.15 6.27 5.59
N ILE A 169 14.89 5.93 5.39
CA ILE A 169 14.40 4.53 5.40
C ILE A 169 14.67 3.93 4.02
N THR A 170 15.18 2.70 3.97
CA THR A 170 15.31 1.96 2.71
C THR A 170 13.92 1.64 2.14
N THR A 171 13.77 1.75 0.83
CA THR A 171 12.46 1.65 0.19
C THR A 171 12.38 0.53 -0.84
N ILE A 172 11.29 -0.24 -0.80
CA ILE A 172 10.98 -1.29 -1.78
C ILE A 172 9.59 -1.02 -2.35
N TRP A 173 9.53 -0.74 -3.65
CA TRP A 173 8.27 -0.58 -4.36
C TRP A 173 7.75 -1.93 -4.85
N VAL A 174 6.53 -2.30 -4.41
CA VAL A 174 5.83 -3.49 -4.90
C VAL A 174 4.92 -3.07 -6.05
N LYS A 175 5.25 -3.48 -7.26
CA LYS A 175 4.49 -3.15 -8.49
C LYS A 175 3.25 -4.02 -8.62
N ARG A 176 2.21 -3.71 -7.84
CA ARG A 176 0.93 -4.43 -7.81
C ARG A 176 -0.27 -3.49 -7.93
N GLY A 177 -1.44 -4.09 -8.14
CA GLY A 177 -2.70 -3.36 -8.28
C GLY A 177 -2.63 -2.32 -9.41
N PHE A 178 -3.51 -1.34 -9.35
CA PHE A 178 -3.57 -0.30 -10.38
C PHE A 178 -2.36 0.64 -10.38
N ARG A 179 -1.61 0.73 -9.28
CA ARG A 179 -0.43 1.61 -9.19
C ARG A 179 0.83 1.02 -9.80
N GLN A 180 0.82 -0.23 -10.24
CA GLN A 180 1.90 -0.81 -11.04
C GLN A 180 2.15 -0.05 -12.35
N TYR A 181 1.15 0.71 -12.83
CA TYR A 181 1.22 1.50 -14.05
C TYR A 181 1.83 2.90 -13.85
N TRP A 182 2.12 3.28 -12.60
CA TRP A 182 2.77 4.55 -12.31
C TRP A 182 4.20 4.58 -12.83
N ASN A 183 4.63 5.79 -13.25
CA ASN A 183 5.97 6.04 -13.76
C ASN A 183 6.78 6.80 -12.73
N ILE A 184 8.08 6.51 -12.67
CA ILE A 184 9.03 7.29 -11.87
C ILE A 184 9.44 8.49 -12.72
N GLU A 185 9.07 9.70 -12.29
CA GLU A 185 9.29 10.93 -13.06
C GLU A 185 10.66 11.57 -12.78
N ASN A 186 11.22 11.30 -11.59
CA ASN A 186 12.51 11.85 -11.20
C ASN A 186 13.26 10.94 -10.22
N GLU A 187 14.56 11.19 -10.03
CA GLU A 187 15.42 10.38 -9.15
C GLU A 187 15.00 10.40 -7.67
N THR A 188 14.36 11.48 -7.20
CA THR A 188 13.92 11.58 -5.80
C THR A 188 12.75 10.65 -5.48
N GLU A 189 12.05 10.18 -6.51
CA GLU A 189 10.92 9.24 -6.44
C GLU A 189 11.37 7.79 -6.62
N ARG A 190 12.61 7.59 -7.09
CA ARG A 190 13.14 6.25 -7.36
C ARG A 190 13.25 5.45 -6.07
N PRO A 191 12.56 4.31 -5.94
CA PRO A 191 12.76 3.38 -4.83
C PRO A 191 14.18 2.79 -4.86
N ASP A 192 14.66 2.32 -3.72
CA ASP A 192 15.97 1.66 -3.67
C ASP A 192 15.89 0.27 -4.35
N PHE A 193 14.74 -0.39 -4.24
CA PHE A 193 14.46 -1.67 -4.92
C PHE A 193 13.02 -1.69 -5.46
N VAL A 194 12.81 -2.56 -6.45
CA VAL A 194 11.49 -2.82 -7.06
C VAL A 194 11.29 -4.33 -7.12
N VAL A 195 10.11 -4.78 -6.71
CA VAL A 195 9.66 -6.17 -6.84
C VAL A 195 8.24 -6.21 -7.41
N ASN A 196 7.88 -7.30 -8.10
CA ASN A 196 6.54 -7.44 -8.69
C ASN A 196 5.57 -8.18 -7.74
N ASN A 197 6.09 -8.85 -6.73
CA ASN A 197 5.29 -9.64 -5.79
C ASN A 197 6.08 -9.91 -4.49
N LEU A 198 5.40 -10.47 -3.49
CA LEU A 198 6.01 -10.75 -2.20
C LEU A 198 6.93 -11.99 -2.23
N THR A 199 6.78 -12.87 -3.21
CA THR A 199 7.71 -13.97 -3.44
C THR A 199 9.09 -13.45 -3.87
N GLU A 200 9.13 -12.47 -4.78
CA GLU A 200 10.36 -11.78 -5.17
C GLU A 200 10.98 -11.03 -3.98
N LEU A 201 10.14 -10.39 -3.13
CA LEU A 201 10.59 -9.72 -1.91
C LEU A 201 11.32 -10.69 -0.97
N CYS A 202 10.78 -11.90 -0.75
CA CYS A 202 11.44 -12.92 0.08
C CYS A 202 12.78 -13.40 -0.50
N THR A 203 12.96 -13.30 -1.81
CA THR A 203 14.23 -13.66 -2.46
C THR A 203 15.26 -12.54 -2.33
N LEU A 204 14.78 -11.29 -2.28
CA LEU A 204 15.61 -10.10 -2.14
C LEU A 204 16.18 -9.95 -0.72
N LEU A 205 15.37 -10.26 0.32
CA LEU A 205 15.67 -10.11 1.75
C LEU A 205 16.18 -11.41 2.38
#